data_c07742861b6506afdbce4c95bb8f606d
#
_entry.id   c07742861b6506afdbce4c95bb8f606d
#
_cell.length_a   1.000
_cell.length_b   1.000
_cell.length_c   1.000
_cell.angle_alpha   90.00
_cell.angle_beta   90.00
_cell.angle_gamma   90.00
#
_symmetry.space_group_name_H-M   'P 1'
#
loop_
_entity.id
_entity.type
_entity.pdbx_description
1 polymer ?
#
loop_
_entity_poly.entity_id
_entity_poly.type
_entity_poly.pdbx_seq_one_letter_code
_entity_poly.pdbx_strand_id
1 'polypeptide(L)'
;MTDPRNAVVDYLRRSQRAVEDASADQAFVAAIVAIGQRIAASLKSGGKVMLAGNGGSAADAPHIAAELVSRLVNDRAPLAAIALTTDTSALTAIGNDYSFEQVFGRQLRAIGKKGDVFVGISTSGRSPNIIAALQAARELGIATVGFNKAAATPMHGHCDLILAAPAEETALVQQLHITGAHAICHVIEHELFGPGGAK
;
A
#
# COMPACT_ATOMS: atom_id res chain seq x y z
N MET A 1 30.95 -22.89 -11.38
CA MET A 1 29.65 -22.68 -10.71
C MET A 1 29.91 -21.87 -9.44
N THR A 2 29.28 -20.74 -9.27
CA THR A 2 29.42 -19.92 -8.05
C THR A 2 28.74 -20.64 -6.89
N ASP A 3 29.38 -20.64 -5.71
CA ASP A 3 28.80 -21.23 -4.48
C ASP A 3 27.44 -20.56 -4.20
N PRO A 4 26.35 -21.33 -4.02
CA PRO A 4 25.03 -20.80 -3.68
C PRO A 4 25.01 -19.86 -2.45
N ARG A 5 25.93 -20.07 -1.50
CA ARG A 5 26.13 -19.17 -0.34
C ARG A 5 26.47 -17.75 -0.75
N ASN A 6 27.29 -17.58 -1.77
CA ASN A 6 27.65 -16.24 -2.27
C ASN A 6 26.43 -15.53 -2.85
N ALA A 7 25.58 -16.24 -3.59
CA ALA A 7 24.35 -15.66 -4.13
C ALA A 7 23.39 -15.18 -3.02
N VAL A 8 23.26 -15.95 -1.94
CA VAL A 8 22.44 -15.55 -0.77
C VAL A 8 23.03 -14.31 -0.10
N VAL A 9 24.35 -14.32 0.17
CA VAL A 9 25.01 -13.16 0.81
C VAL A 9 24.90 -11.91 -0.05
N ASP A 10 25.05 -12.03 -1.37
CA ASP A 10 24.93 -10.90 -2.29
C ASP A 10 23.51 -10.35 -2.34
N TYR A 11 22.49 -11.20 -2.30
CA TYR A 11 21.10 -10.76 -2.20
C TYR A 11 20.82 -10.01 -0.89
N LEU A 12 21.26 -10.55 0.25
CA LEU A 12 21.09 -9.90 1.56
C LEU A 12 21.79 -8.55 1.63
N ARG A 13 22.99 -8.42 1.04
CA ARG A 13 23.69 -7.13 0.94
C ARG A 13 22.96 -6.12 0.06
N ARG A 14 22.38 -6.56 -1.04
CA ARG A 14 21.54 -5.67 -1.89
C ARG A 14 20.29 -5.23 -1.14
N SER A 15 19.64 -6.13 -0.42
CA SER A 15 18.49 -5.87 0.44
C SER A 15 18.84 -4.83 1.54
N GLN A 16 19.96 -4.99 2.23
CA GLN A 16 20.42 -4.04 3.22
C GLN A 16 20.64 -2.64 2.60
N ARG A 17 21.37 -2.56 1.49
CA ARG A 17 21.62 -1.28 0.78
C ARG A 17 20.31 -0.62 0.35
N ALA A 18 19.34 -1.38 -0.16
CA ALA A 18 18.04 -0.81 -0.55
C ALA A 18 17.33 -0.12 0.62
N VAL A 19 17.41 -0.68 1.83
CA VAL A 19 16.84 -0.04 3.04
C VAL A 19 17.66 1.18 3.46
N GLU A 20 18.99 1.11 3.40
CA GLU A 20 19.86 2.25 3.68
C GLU A 20 19.58 3.42 2.74
N ASP A 21 19.53 3.15 1.42
CA ASP A 21 19.22 4.16 0.39
C ASP A 21 17.83 4.78 0.60
N ALA A 22 16.83 3.95 0.89
CA ALA A 22 15.46 4.42 1.16
C ALA A 22 15.39 5.29 2.42
N SER A 23 16.15 4.96 3.46
CA SER A 23 16.18 5.75 4.71
C SER A 23 16.89 7.11 4.52
N ALA A 24 17.80 7.22 3.56
CA ALA A 24 18.47 8.46 3.19
C ALA A 24 17.69 9.29 2.17
N ASP A 25 16.74 8.69 1.45
CA ASP A 25 15.90 9.38 0.45
C ASP A 25 14.83 10.22 1.14
N GLN A 26 15.04 11.55 1.15
CA GLN A 26 14.13 12.50 1.76
C GLN A 26 12.73 12.49 1.12
N ALA A 27 12.61 12.19 -0.16
CA ALA A 27 11.31 12.11 -0.85
C ALA A 27 10.53 10.87 -0.39
N PHE A 28 11.19 9.72 -0.24
CA PHE A 28 10.58 8.51 0.28
C PHE A 28 10.11 8.69 1.73
N VAL A 29 10.95 9.26 2.59
CA VAL A 29 10.59 9.55 4.00
C VAL A 29 9.43 10.55 4.09
N ALA A 30 9.46 11.63 3.33
CA ALA A 30 8.37 12.61 3.29
C ALA A 30 7.05 12.02 2.80
N ALA A 31 7.09 11.13 1.80
CA ALA A 31 5.92 10.42 1.31
C ALA A 31 5.29 9.52 2.39
N ILE A 32 6.10 8.80 3.16
CA ILE A 32 5.64 7.99 4.30
C ILE A 32 4.85 8.86 5.29
N VAL A 33 5.41 10.00 5.69
CA VAL A 33 4.77 10.93 6.63
C VAL A 33 3.45 11.45 6.06
N ALA A 34 3.46 11.96 4.81
CA ALA A 34 2.28 12.53 4.18
C ALA A 34 1.15 11.50 3.99
N ILE A 35 1.49 10.26 3.61
CA ILE A 35 0.52 9.16 3.47
C ILE A 35 -0.06 8.80 4.84
N GLY A 36 0.77 8.65 5.87
CA GLY A 36 0.32 8.34 7.22
C GLY A 36 -0.64 9.40 7.77
N GLN A 37 -0.31 10.66 7.61
CA GLN A 37 -1.16 11.80 8.00
C GLN A 37 -2.48 11.83 7.22
N ARG A 38 -2.45 11.57 5.91
CA ARG A 38 -3.66 11.50 5.08
C ARG A 38 -4.59 10.38 5.54
N ILE A 39 -4.04 9.20 5.82
CA ILE A 39 -4.81 8.06 6.33
C ILE A 39 -5.37 8.35 7.72
N ALA A 40 -4.56 8.87 8.64
CA ALA A 40 -4.99 9.22 9.98
C ALA A 40 -6.16 10.23 9.97
N ALA A 41 -6.10 11.26 9.12
CA ALA A 41 -7.17 12.23 8.95
C ALA A 41 -8.48 11.58 8.44
N SER A 42 -8.40 10.65 7.50
CA SER A 42 -9.54 9.88 7.02
C SER A 42 -10.18 9.05 8.14
N LEU A 43 -9.37 8.25 8.84
CA LEU A 43 -9.82 7.39 9.94
C LEU A 43 -10.45 8.20 11.08
N LYS A 44 -9.86 9.33 11.45
CA LYS A 44 -10.40 10.25 12.47
C LYS A 44 -11.77 10.81 12.08
N SER A 45 -12.03 10.95 10.78
CA SER A 45 -13.31 11.43 10.24
C SER A 45 -14.32 10.30 9.96
N GLY A 46 -14.07 9.07 10.42
CA GLY A 46 -14.94 7.91 10.22
C GLY A 46 -14.85 7.28 8.83
N GLY A 47 -13.78 7.55 8.10
CA GLY A 47 -13.43 6.86 6.86
C GLY A 47 -12.74 5.52 7.11
N LYS A 48 -12.36 4.84 6.04
CA LYS A 48 -11.62 3.58 6.05
C LYS A 48 -10.51 3.57 5.02
N VAL A 49 -9.58 2.62 5.19
CA VAL A 49 -8.52 2.33 4.21
C VAL A 49 -8.88 1.08 3.43
N MET A 50 -8.81 1.15 2.11
CA MET A 50 -8.99 0.02 1.21
C MET A 50 -7.67 -0.22 0.47
N LEU A 51 -7.23 -1.47 0.39
CA LEU A 51 -5.94 -1.82 -0.21
C LEU A 51 -6.11 -2.87 -1.30
N ALA A 52 -5.35 -2.74 -2.38
CA ALA A 52 -5.29 -3.74 -3.44
C ALA A 52 -3.90 -3.83 -4.07
N GLY A 53 -3.57 -5.02 -4.56
CA GLY A 53 -2.33 -5.32 -5.28
C GLY A 53 -2.47 -6.64 -6.04
N ASN A 54 -1.41 -7.04 -6.75
CA ASN A 54 -1.34 -8.32 -7.46
C ASN A 54 -0.13 -9.12 -6.97
N GLY A 55 -0.20 -10.45 -7.00
CA GLY A 55 0.91 -11.33 -6.62
C GLY A 55 1.39 -11.07 -5.18
N GLY A 56 2.68 -10.76 -4.98
CA GLY A 56 3.24 -10.39 -3.67
C GLY A 56 2.55 -9.17 -3.07
N SER A 57 2.26 -8.16 -3.88
CA SER A 57 1.51 -6.98 -3.43
C SER A 57 0.06 -7.29 -3.06
N ALA A 58 -0.54 -8.38 -3.56
CA ALA A 58 -1.83 -8.86 -3.08
C ALA A 58 -1.73 -9.48 -1.68
N ALA A 59 -0.58 -10.03 -1.32
CA ALA A 59 -0.31 -10.51 0.04
C ALA A 59 0.02 -9.36 1.01
N ASP A 60 0.69 -8.30 0.53
CA ASP A 60 0.96 -7.10 1.33
C ASP A 60 -0.34 -6.38 1.74
N ALA A 61 -1.35 -6.34 0.87
CA ALA A 61 -2.60 -5.62 1.14
C ALA A 61 -3.32 -6.12 2.42
N PRO A 62 -3.62 -7.41 2.63
CA PRO A 62 -4.21 -7.91 3.86
C PRO A 62 -3.25 -7.82 5.06
N HIS A 63 -1.93 -7.94 4.87
CA HIS A 63 -0.95 -7.72 5.92
C HIS A 63 -1.08 -6.29 6.47
N ILE A 64 -1.02 -5.27 5.61
CA ILE A 64 -1.16 -3.87 6.02
C ILE A 64 -2.53 -3.60 6.64
N ALA A 65 -3.61 -4.16 6.09
CA ALA A 65 -4.94 -4.04 6.67
C ALA A 65 -5.00 -4.64 8.10
N ALA A 66 -4.32 -5.76 8.32
CA ALA A 66 -4.27 -6.41 9.64
C ALA A 66 -3.54 -5.54 10.68
N GLU A 67 -2.46 -4.83 10.29
CA GLU A 67 -1.77 -3.89 11.19
C GLU A 67 -2.68 -2.76 11.65
N LEU A 68 -3.62 -2.32 10.83
CA LEU A 68 -4.60 -1.29 11.18
C LEU A 68 -5.77 -1.86 11.99
N VAL A 69 -6.32 -3.01 11.60
CA VAL A 69 -7.47 -3.65 12.27
C VAL A 69 -7.09 -4.23 13.62
N SER A 70 -5.93 -4.86 13.74
CA SER A 70 -5.40 -5.40 15.00
C SER A 70 -4.54 -4.34 15.70
N ARG A 71 -3.24 -4.41 15.53
CA ARG A 71 -2.27 -3.43 16.03
C ARG A 71 -0.92 -3.66 15.38
N LEU A 72 -0.12 -2.62 15.20
CA LEU A 72 1.29 -2.77 14.85
C LEU A 72 2.15 -2.91 16.12
N VAL A 73 2.16 -1.92 16.99
CA VAL A 73 2.95 -1.88 18.23
C VAL A 73 2.08 -1.65 19.44
N ASN A 74 1.26 -0.61 19.41
CA ASN A 74 0.50 -0.15 20.56
C ASN A 74 -0.84 -0.88 20.66
N ASP A 75 -1.21 -1.29 21.89
CA ASP A 75 -2.56 -1.76 22.16
C ASP A 75 -3.53 -0.57 22.11
N ARG A 76 -4.44 -0.60 21.14
CA ARG A 76 -5.33 0.53 20.81
C ARG A 76 -6.62 0.07 20.16
N ALA A 77 -7.58 0.97 20.04
CA ALA A 77 -8.82 0.70 19.32
C ALA A 77 -8.56 0.30 17.84
N PRO A 78 -9.35 -0.65 17.28
CA PRO A 78 -9.22 -1.07 15.89
C PRO A 78 -9.49 0.09 14.93
N LEU A 79 -8.73 0.12 13.83
CA LEU A 79 -8.86 1.09 12.75
C LEU A 79 -9.50 0.45 11.53
N ALA A 80 -10.41 1.15 10.86
CA ALA A 80 -11.17 0.61 9.74
C ALA A 80 -10.30 0.43 8.48
N ALA A 81 -9.95 -0.80 8.17
CA ALA A 81 -9.17 -1.15 6.97
C ALA A 81 -9.66 -2.46 6.36
N ILE A 82 -9.55 -2.61 5.04
CA ILE A 82 -9.93 -3.81 4.31
C ILE A 82 -9.04 -4.01 3.07
N ALA A 83 -8.60 -5.25 2.86
CA ALA A 83 -7.94 -5.65 1.62
C ALA A 83 -8.98 -6.18 0.62
N LEU A 84 -8.98 -5.64 -0.59
CA LEU A 84 -9.85 -6.07 -1.69
C LEU A 84 -9.35 -7.35 -2.39
N THR A 85 -8.31 -7.96 -1.85
CA THR A 85 -7.63 -9.14 -2.40
C THR A 85 -8.02 -10.44 -1.72
N THR A 86 -8.94 -10.42 -0.74
CA THR A 86 -9.22 -11.56 0.13
C THR A 86 -10.57 -12.24 -0.13
N ASP A 87 -11.55 -11.54 -0.70
CA ASP A 87 -12.82 -12.14 -1.08
C ASP A 87 -12.68 -12.89 -2.41
N THR A 88 -12.45 -14.18 -2.32
CA THR A 88 -12.26 -15.06 -3.49
C THR A 88 -13.51 -15.14 -4.36
N SER A 89 -14.72 -15.04 -3.77
CA SER A 89 -15.97 -15.06 -4.52
C SER A 89 -16.11 -13.79 -5.36
N ALA A 90 -15.87 -12.62 -4.78
CA ALA A 90 -15.89 -11.35 -5.50
C ALA A 90 -14.83 -11.32 -6.61
N LEU A 91 -13.58 -11.72 -6.32
CA LEU A 91 -12.48 -11.73 -7.30
C LEU A 91 -12.79 -12.64 -8.50
N THR A 92 -13.26 -13.86 -8.23
CA THR A 92 -13.54 -14.85 -9.30
C THR A 92 -14.78 -14.50 -10.09
N ALA A 93 -15.86 -14.07 -9.45
CA ALA A 93 -17.08 -13.65 -10.14
C ALA A 93 -16.84 -12.43 -11.03
N ILE A 94 -16.21 -11.38 -10.51
CA ILE A 94 -15.92 -10.18 -11.31
C ILE A 94 -14.95 -10.51 -12.45
N GLY A 95 -13.91 -11.32 -12.18
CA GLY A 95 -12.95 -11.73 -13.19
C GLY A 95 -13.58 -12.53 -14.33
N ASN A 96 -14.55 -13.42 -14.02
CA ASN A 96 -15.28 -14.24 -14.98
C ASN A 96 -16.33 -13.45 -15.77
N ASP A 97 -17.15 -12.65 -15.07
CA ASP A 97 -18.34 -12.02 -15.67
C ASP A 97 -18.02 -10.69 -16.38
N TYR A 98 -16.93 -10.03 -16.00
CA TYR A 98 -16.52 -8.73 -16.58
C TYR A 98 -15.10 -8.79 -17.13
N SER A 99 -14.09 -8.62 -16.27
CA SER A 99 -12.68 -8.79 -16.60
C SER A 99 -11.82 -8.71 -15.33
N PHE A 100 -10.59 -9.22 -15.41
CA PHE A 100 -9.61 -9.06 -14.33
C PHE A 100 -9.24 -7.60 -14.07
N GLU A 101 -9.37 -6.73 -15.06
CA GLU A 101 -9.16 -5.29 -14.92
C GLU A 101 -10.16 -4.64 -13.94
N GLN A 102 -11.39 -5.17 -13.85
CA GLN A 102 -12.47 -4.60 -13.03
C GLN A 102 -12.50 -5.12 -11.59
N VAL A 103 -11.68 -6.13 -11.24
CA VAL A 103 -11.80 -6.85 -9.96
C VAL A 103 -11.74 -5.96 -8.72
N PHE A 104 -10.95 -4.89 -8.72
CA PHE A 104 -10.84 -3.97 -7.61
C PHE A 104 -11.74 -2.74 -7.77
N GLY A 105 -11.87 -2.21 -8.98
CA GLY A 105 -12.70 -1.05 -9.26
C GLY A 105 -14.18 -1.29 -8.93
N ARG A 106 -14.71 -2.48 -9.21
CA ARG A 106 -16.10 -2.84 -8.86
C ARG A 106 -16.31 -2.95 -7.34
N GLN A 107 -15.36 -3.54 -6.61
CA GLN A 107 -15.43 -3.60 -5.15
C GLN A 107 -15.38 -2.19 -4.54
N LEU A 108 -14.49 -1.30 -5.04
CA LEU A 108 -14.45 0.10 -4.61
C LEU A 108 -15.79 0.81 -4.82
N ARG A 109 -16.44 0.65 -5.98
CA ARG A 109 -17.75 1.25 -6.24
C ARG A 109 -18.85 0.71 -5.32
N ALA A 110 -18.72 -0.53 -4.83
CA ALA A 110 -19.69 -1.13 -3.93
C ALA A 110 -19.59 -0.65 -2.48
N ILE A 111 -18.37 -0.48 -1.96
CA ILE A 111 -18.13 -0.25 -0.53
C ILE A 111 -17.41 1.06 -0.20
N GLY A 112 -16.84 1.73 -1.21
CA GLY A 112 -16.13 2.99 -1.06
C GLY A 112 -17.07 4.19 -0.94
N LYS A 113 -16.66 5.17 -0.16
CA LYS A 113 -17.35 6.46 0.00
C LYS A 113 -16.36 7.62 0.05
N LYS A 114 -16.84 8.81 -0.25
CA LYS A 114 -16.05 10.05 -0.11
C LYS A 114 -15.47 10.15 1.30
N GLY A 115 -14.19 10.50 1.37
CA GLY A 115 -13.43 10.61 2.63
C GLY A 115 -12.61 9.35 2.99
N ASP A 116 -12.86 8.22 2.34
CA ASP A 116 -12.00 7.04 2.44
C ASP A 116 -10.64 7.26 1.78
N VAL A 117 -9.72 6.31 1.97
CA VAL A 117 -8.42 6.25 1.27
C VAL A 117 -8.31 4.91 0.55
N PHE A 118 -7.88 4.92 -0.69
CA PHE A 118 -7.51 3.73 -1.45
C PHE A 118 -6.02 3.69 -1.68
N VAL A 119 -5.38 2.57 -1.31
CA VAL A 119 -3.97 2.28 -1.54
C VAL A 119 -3.83 1.22 -2.63
N GLY A 120 -3.38 1.63 -3.80
CA GLY A 120 -3.08 0.74 -4.92
C GLY A 120 -1.60 0.38 -4.97
N ILE A 121 -1.28 -0.92 -4.88
CA ILE A 121 0.10 -1.41 -4.84
C ILE A 121 0.45 -2.06 -6.17
N SER A 122 1.43 -1.49 -6.89
CA SER A 122 1.92 -2.01 -8.16
C SER A 122 3.41 -1.67 -8.33
N THR A 123 4.29 -2.64 -8.22
CA THR A 123 5.74 -2.43 -8.35
C THR A 123 6.13 -1.78 -9.68
N SER A 124 5.45 -2.13 -10.76
CA SER A 124 5.66 -1.54 -12.08
C SER A 124 4.90 -0.22 -12.31
N GLY A 125 3.88 0.07 -11.49
CA GLY A 125 2.94 1.18 -11.69
C GLY A 125 2.13 1.11 -12.98
N ARG A 126 1.99 -0.10 -13.58
CA ARG A 126 1.34 -0.33 -14.88
C ARG A 126 0.22 -1.36 -14.84
N SER A 127 -0.13 -1.92 -13.68
CA SER A 127 -1.17 -2.93 -13.53
C SER A 127 -2.54 -2.35 -13.91
N PRO A 128 -3.23 -2.84 -14.97
CA PRO A 128 -4.46 -2.23 -15.45
C PRO A 128 -5.57 -2.20 -14.40
N ASN A 129 -5.73 -3.28 -13.61
CA ASN A 129 -6.72 -3.37 -12.55
C ASN A 129 -6.46 -2.39 -11.38
N ILE A 130 -5.20 -2.07 -11.08
CA ILE A 130 -4.85 -1.05 -10.08
C ILE A 130 -5.12 0.36 -10.62
N ILE A 131 -4.79 0.63 -11.88
CA ILE A 131 -5.08 1.91 -12.53
C ILE A 131 -6.60 2.13 -12.60
N ALA A 132 -7.37 1.14 -13.05
CA ALA A 132 -8.83 1.21 -13.06
C ALA A 132 -9.44 1.43 -11.67
N ALA A 133 -8.86 0.82 -10.65
CA ALA A 133 -9.27 1.03 -9.26
C ALA A 133 -8.97 2.45 -8.75
N LEU A 134 -7.78 3.00 -9.07
CA LEU A 134 -7.44 4.39 -8.76
C LEU A 134 -8.38 5.39 -9.43
N GLN A 135 -8.73 5.15 -10.70
CA GLN A 135 -9.73 5.96 -11.43
C GLN A 135 -11.09 5.91 -10.74
N ALA A 136 -11.58 4.71 -10.40
CA ALA A 136 -12.83 4.52 -9.68
C ALA A 136 -12.82 5.23 -8.31
N ALA A 137 -11.71 5.17 -7.58
CA ALA A 137 -11.55 5.87 -6.31
C ALA A 137 -11.67 7.40 -6.47
N ARG A 138 -11.02 7.97 -7.47
CA ARG A 138 -11.12 9.42 -7.78
C ARG A 138 -12.54 9.85 -8.12
N GLU A 139 -13.25 9.07 -8.95
CA GLU A 139 -14.67 9.33 -9.30
C GLU A 139 -15.58 9.37 -8.07
N LEU A 140 -15.26 8.58 -7.04
CA LEU A 140 -16.01 8.51 -5.77
C LEU A 140 -15.55 9.57 -4.75
N GLY A 141 -14.55 10.39 -5.05
CA GLY A 141 -13.96 11.36 -4.10
C GLY A 141 -13.17 10.69 -2.97
N ILE A 142 -12.64 9.50 -3.22
CA ILE A 142 -11.75 8.74 -2.34
C ILE A 142 -10.32 9.21 -2.61
N ALA A 143 -9.55 9.49 -1.55
CA ALA A 143 -8.16 9.85 -1.69
C ALA A 143 -7.33 8.66 -2.20
N THR A 144 -6.42 8.92 -3.14
CA THR A 144 -5.67 7.88 -3.83
C THR A 144 -4.20 7.89 -3.45
N VAL A 145 -3.70 6.73 -3.04
CA VAL A 145 -2.30 6.48 -2.72
C VAL A 145 -1.77 5.38 -3.62
N GLY A 146 -0.62 5.60 -4.23
CA GLY A 146 0.07 4.60 -5.04
C GLY A 146 1.36 4.13 -4.39
N PHE A 147 1.63 2.82 -4.42
CA PHE A 147 2.94 2.27 -4.10
C PHE A 147 3.56 1.73 -5.38
N ASN A 148 4.70 2.27 -5.79
CA ASN A 148 5.42 1.82 -6.98
C ASN A 148 6.93 1.99 -6.83
N LYS A 149 7.68 1.72 -7.91
CA LYS A 149 9.11 2.07 -7.97
C LYS A 149 9.30 3.57 -8.27
N ALA A 150 10.50 4.10 -8.04
CA ALA A 150 10.80 5.52 -8.17
C ALA A 150 10.64 6.12 -9.58
N ALA A 151 10.63 5.31 -10.65
CA ALA A 151 10.44 5.80 -12.00
C ALA A 151 9.02 6.30 -12.25
N ALA A 152 8.85 7.33 -13.05
CA ALA A 152 7.54 7.81 -13.49
C ALA A 152 6.76 6.71 -14.23
N THR A 153 5.51 6.49 -13.83
CA THR A 153 4.65 5.43 -14.35
C THR A 153 3.24 5.96 -14.62
N PRO A 154 2.40 5.25 -15.41
CA PRO A 154 1.01 5.65 -15.64
C PRO A 154 0.20 5.86 -14.35
N MET A 155 0.51 5.11 -13.28
CA MET A 155 -0.15 5.22 -11.98
C MET A 155 -0.05 6.64 -11.38
N HIS A 156 1.05 7.38 -11.63
CA HIS A 156 1.26 8.72 -11.09
C HIS A 156 0.14 9.71 -11.43
N GLY A 157 -0.42 9.62 -12.64
CA GLY A 157 -1.53 10.48 -13.07
C GLY A 157 -2.86 10.24 -12.32
N HIS A 158 -2.94 9.19 -11.51
CA HIS A 158 -4.15 8.78 -10.80
C HIS A 158 -4.01 8.80 -9.27
N CYS A 159 -2.86 9.19 -8.73
CA CYS A 159 -2.59 9.21 -7.29
C CYS A 159 -2.46 10.64 -6.78
N ASP A 160 -3.02 10.90 -5.59
CA ASP A 160 -2.78 12.12 -4.84
C ASP A 160 -1.43 12.09 -4.13
N LEU A 161 -1.02 10.88 -3.65
CA LEU A 161 0.26 10.63 -3.01
C LEU A 161 0.88 9.35 -3.55
N ILE A 162 2.21 9.28 -3.59
CA ILE A 162 2.94 8.10 -4.07
C ILE A 162 4.08 7.77 -3.10
N LEU A 163 4.16 6.51 -2.71
CA LEU A 163 5.32 5.90 -2.11
C LEU A 163 6.18 5.30 -3.23
N ALA A 164 7.21 6.01 -3.64
CA ALA A 164 8.10 5.64 -4.73
C ALA A 164 9.34 4.93 -4.18
N ALA A 165 9.35 3.59 -4.18
CA ALA A 165 10.49 2.81 -3.67
C ALA A 165 11.75 3.04 -4.52
N PRO A 166 12.89 3.47 -3.93
CA PRO A 166 14.14 3.73 -4.66
C PRO A 166 14.88 2.42 -4.97
N ALA A 167 14.25 1.53 -5.72
CA ALA A 167 14.80 0.26 -6.17
C ALA A 167 14.25 -0.13 -7.54
N GLU A 168 15.00 -0.94 -8.31
CA GLU A 168 14.57 -1.41 -9.64
C GLU A 168 14.12 -2.87 -9.64
N GLU A 169 14.75 -3.72 -8.82
CA GLU A 169 14.43 -5.13 -8.72
C GLU A 169 13.09 -5.31 -7.98
N THR A 170 12.15 -6.03 -8.60
CA THR A 170 10.78 -6.21 -8.06
C THR A 170 10.76 -6.69 -6.60
N ALA A 171 11.64 -7.63 -6.23
CA ALA A 171 11.71 -8.15 -4.87
C ALA A 171 12.15 -7.07 -3.86
N LEU A 172 13.10 -6.22 -4.22
CA LEU A 172 13.55 -5.10 -3.39
C LEU A 172 12.51 -3.97 -3.32
N VAL A 173 11.80 -3.70 -4.43
CA VAL A 173 10.66 -2.77 -4.43
C VAL A 173 9.57 -3.25 -3.47
N GLN A 174 9.18 -4.53 -3.51
CA GLN A 174 8.20 -5.10 -2.57
C GLN A 174 8.67 -5.04 -1.13
N GLN A 175 9.95 -5.34 -0.87
CA GLN A 175 10.53 -5.19 0.47
C GLN A 175 10.40 -3.75 0.99
N LEU A 176 10.69 -2.75 0.15
CA LEU A 176 10.57 -1.35 0.53
C LEU A 176 9.10 -0.92 0.66
N HIS A 177 8.17 -1.50 -0.11
CA HIS A 177 6.74 -1.25 0.05
C HIS A 177 6.26 -1.69 1.43
N ILE A 178 6.58 -2.92 1.87
CA ILE A 178 6.12 -3.39 3.19
C ILE A 178 6.84 -2.67 4.33
N THR A 179 8.13 -2.37 4.19
CA THR A 179 8.88 -1.57 5.16
C THR A 179 8.29 -0.16 5.30
N GLY A 180 8.00 0.50 4.17
CA GLY A 180 7.35 1.81 4.15
C GLY A 180 5.93 1.77 4.71
N ALA A 181 5.17 0.69 4.44
CA ALA A 181 3.84 0.50 4.99
C ALA A 181 3.84 0.38 6.52
N HIS A 182 4.78 -0.35 7.11
CA HIS A 182 4.96 -0.40 8.56
C HIS A 182 5.28 1.00 9.12
N ALA A 183 6.17 1.75 8.48
CA ALA A 183 6.47 3.12 8.89
C ALA A 183 5.24 4.05 8.77
N ILE A 184 4.41 3.89 7.73
CA ILE A 184 3.12 4.58 7.60
C ILE A 184 2.19 4.23 8.76
N CYS A 185 2.08 2.95 9.15
CA CYS A 185 1.28 2.52 10.29
C CYS A 185 1.79 3.15 11.61
N HIS A 186 3.11 3.27 11.81
CA HIS A 186 3.68 4.02 12.94
C HIS A 186 3.24 5.49 12.95
N VAL A 187 3.27 6.17 11.79
CA VAL A 187 2.78 7.56 11.69
C VAL A 187 1.30 7.63 12.04
N ILE A 188 0.47 6.70 11.54
CA ILE A 188 -0.96 6.66 11.84
C ILE A 188 -1.20 6.48 13.34
N GLU A 189 -0.51 5.54 13.99
CA GLU A 189 -0.63 5.32 15.44
C GLU A 189 -0.21 6.57 16.22
N HIS A 190 0.89 7.22 15.85
CA HIS A 190 1.34 8.46 16.48
C HIS A 190 0.32 9.60 16.34
N GLU A 191 -0.25 9.81 15.15
CA GLU A 191 -1.22 10.88 14.86
C GLU A 191 -2.57 10.68 15.58
N LEU A 192 -3.00 9.43 15.76
CA LEU A 192 -4.30 9.13 16.35
C LEU A 192 -4.25 8.93 17.88
N PHE A 193 -3.14 8.41 18.40
CA PHE A 193 -3.04 7.98 19.80
C PHE A 193 -1.87 8.62 20.57
N GLY A 194 -1.02 9.41 19.89
CA GLY A 194 0.15 10.06 20.48
C GLY A 194 1.35 9.10 20.70
N PRO A 195 2.48 9.65 21.18
CA PRO A 195 3.66 8.84 21.49
C PRO A 195 3.37 7.89 22.66
N GLY A 196 3.28 6.59 22.39
CA GLY A 196 3.05 5.55 23.39
C GLY A 196 1.66 4.91 23.42
N GLY A 197 0.75 5.32 22.55
CA GLY A 197 -0.60 4.76 22.45
C GLY A 197 -1.42 4.99 23.73
N ALA A 198 -2.61 5.57 23.64
CA ALA A 198 -3.55 5.57 24.75
C ALA A 198 -4.15 4.16 24.89
N LYS A 199 -4.12 3.58 26.10
CA LYS A 199 -4.93 2.42 26.47
C LYS A 199 -6.40 2.79 26.48
#